data_60674b1febe874e5001b98fb0a07e8b2
#
_entry.id   60674b1febe874e5001b98fb0a07e8b2
#
_cell.length_a   1.000
_cell.length_b   1.000
_cell.length_c   1.000
_cell.angle_alpha   90.00
_cell.angle_beta   90.00
_cell.angle_gamma   90.00
#
_symmetry.space_group_name_H-M   'P 1'
#
loop_
_entity.id
_entity.type
_entity.pdbx_description
1 polymer ?
#
loop_
_entity_poly.entity_id
_entity_poly.type
_entity_poly.pdbx_seq_one_letter_code
_entity_poly.pdbx_strand_id
1 'polypeptide(L)'
;MAQVKALSRAGSELVRVTVNTPQAASAVPEIRAQLDAEGFFVPLVGDFHYNGHKLLTDYPACAAALSKYRINPGNVGKGAKHNDNFATMIRIAADNGKAVRIGVNGGSLDKELLSQLMEANRASAQPRTVRAVTLDAIVKSAHQSALKAVELGLPADRIVLSTKVSDVQDLVSVCRSLSALAPWALHLGLTEAGGGTKGVVASSAALSVLLSEGIGDTIRISITPAPGKAREEEVYVAQELLQSMGLRHFSPLVVSCPGCGRTSSDLFQKLAAQTQEFLRERTPEWRRTCLLYT
;
A
#
# COMPACT_ATOMS: atom_id res chain seq x y z
N MET A 1 7.97 14.69 -9.49
CA MET A 1 8.90 15.38 -8.58
C MET A 1 8.20 16.09 -7.42
N ALA A 2 7.48 17.18 -7.62
CA ALA A 2 6.86 17.96 -6.53
C ALA A 2 6.04 17.10 -5.56
N GLN A 3 5.18 16.20 -6.07
CA GLN A 3 4.37 15.31 -5.24
C GLN A 3 5.20 14.29 -4.44
N VAL A 4 6.29 13.76 -4.99
CA VAL A 4 7.18 12.84 -4.26
C VAL A 4 7.83 13.56 -3.09
N LYS A 5 8.32 14.78 -3.31
CA LYS A 5 8.90 15.61 -2.25
C LYS A 5 7.88 15.95 -1.16
N ALA A 6 6.66 16.33 -1.55
CA ALA A 6 5.59 16.65 -0.62
C ALA A 6 5.23 15.46 0.27
N LEU A 7 5.04 14.27 -0.32
CA LEU A 7 4.78 13.04 0.41
C LEU A 7 5.95 12.63 1.32
N SER A 8 7.20 12.79 0.85
CA SER A 8 8.40 12.53 1.66
C SER A 8 8.50 13.48 2.86
N ARG A 9 8.23 14.78 2.66
CA ARG A 9 8.19 15.77 3.75
C ARG A 9 7.08 15.47 4.77
N ALA A 10 5.94 14.99 4.31
CA ALA A 10 4.85 14.54 5.19
C ALA A 10 5.21 13.28 6.00
N GLY A 11 6.32 12.60 5.66
CA GLY A 11 6.79 11.41 6.38
C GLY A 11 6.34 10.10 5.76
N SER A 12 5.99 10.08 4.47
CA SER A 12 5.77 8.82 3.75
C SER A 12 7.07 8.05 3.64
N GLU A 13 7.09 6.82 4.11
CA GLU A 13 8.29 5.96 4.11
C GLU A 13 8.53 5.27 2.76
N LEU A 14 7.51 5.22 1.90
CA LEU A 14 7.56 4.68 0.54
C LEU A 14 6.70 5.54 -0.37
N VAL A 15 7.19 5.91 -1.54
CA VAL A 15 6.38 6.64 -2.52
C VAL A 15 6.25 5.82 -3.80
N ARG A 16 5.00 5.65 -4.25
CA ARG A 16 4.69 4.89 -5.45
C ARG A 16 4.52 5.83 -6.64
N VAL A 17 5.20 5.48 -7.74
CA VAL A 17 5.10 6.16 -9.04
C VAL A 17 4.58 5.19 -10.09
N THR A 18 3.67 5.65 -10.94
CA THR A 18 3.14 4.82 -12.03
C THR A 18 4.16 4.78 -13.17
N VAL A 19 4.49 3.56 -13.62
CA VAL A 19 5.42 3.30 -14.72
C VAL A 19 4.68 2.44 -15.77
N ASN A 20 3.97 3.09 -16.66
CA ASN A 20 3.10 2.44 -17.64
C ASN A 20 3.42 2.82 -19.09
N THR A 21 4.37 3.70 -19.32
CA THR A 21 4.83 4.13 -20.65
C THR A 21 6.36 4.17 -20.73
N PRO A 22 6.95 4.10 -21.93
CA PRO A 22 8.38 4.29 -22.14
C PRO A 22 8.91 5.61 -21.56
N GLN A 23 8.16 6.69 -21.71
CA GLN A 23 8.51 8.01 -21.18
C GLN A 23 8.56 8.00 -19.65
N ALA A 24 7.58 7.35 -19.00
CA ALA A 24 7.58 7.21 -17.55
C ALA A 24 8.79 6.37 -17.08
N ALA A 25 9.13 5.28 -17.77
CA ALA A 25 10.28 4.45 -17.45
C ALA A 25 11.60 5.22 -17.61
N SER A 26 11.76 5.99 -18.70
CA SER A 26 12.96 6.82 -18.94
C SER A 26 13.12 7.93 -17.90
N ALA A 27 12.02 8.47 -17.35
CA ALA A 27 12.05 9.56 -16.37
C ALA A 27 12.43 9.09 -14.95
N VAL A 28 12.24 7.81 -14.60
CA VAL A 28 12.47 7.32 -13.23
C VAL A 28 13.92 7.51 -12.76
N PRO A 29 14.97 7.18 -13.54
CA PRO A 29 16.35 7.39 -13.11
C PRO A 29 16.66 8.87 -12.86
N GLU A 30 16.18 9.75 -13.70
CA GLU A 30 16.35 11.19 -13.55
C GLU A 30 15.63 11.72 -12.31
N ILE A 31 14.38 11.27 -12.08
CA ILE A 31 13.62 11.58 -10.86
C ILE A 31 14.41 11.14 -9.62
N ARG A 32 15.00 9.95 -9.63
CA ARG A 32 15.80 9.45 -8.50
C ARG A 32 17.03 10.33 -8.26
N ALA A 33 17.80 10.60 -9.32
CA ALA A 33 19.00 11.42 -9.24
C ALA A 33 18.72 12.84 -8.71
N GLN A 34 17.64 13.48 -9.19
CA GLN A 34 17.24 14.79 -8.69
C GLN A 34 16.76 14.77 -7.23
N LEU A 35 16.03 13.72 -6.82
CA LEU A 35 15.63 13.54 -5.43
C LEU A 35 16.86 13.38 -4.52
N ASP A 36 17.83 12.56 -4.93
CA ASP A 36 19.07 12.33 -4.19
C ASP A 36 19.89 13.61 -4.04
N ALA A 37 20.05 14.38 -5.13
CA ALA A 37 20.75 15.66 -5.12
C ALA A 37 20.11 16.69 -4.17
N GLU A 38 18.80 16.59 -3.94
CA GLU A 38 18.06 17.47 -3.02
C GLU A 38 17.88 16.87 -1.61
N GLY A 39 18.51 15.71 -1.31
CA GLY A 39 18.45 15.06 0.01
C GLY A 39 17.17 14.29 0.31
N PHE A 40 16.40 13.90 -0.71
CA PHE A 40 15.20 13.07 -0.57
C PHE A 40 15.50 11.60 -0.88
N PHE A 41 15.78 10.80 0.12
CA PHE A 41 16.15 9.39 -0.02
C PHE A 41 14.96 8.42 0.10
N VAL A 42 13.71 8.91 0.01
CA VAL A 42 12.52 8.06 0.10
C VAL A 42 12.55 6.99 -1.00
N PRO A 43 12.36 5.70 -0.67
CA PRO A 43 12.33 4.62 -1.65
C PRO A 43 11.17 4.77 -2.63
N LEU A 44 11.45 4.58 -3.93
CA LEU A 44 10.45 4.63 -4.99
C LEU A 44 9.93 3.23 -5.33
N VAL A 45 8.61 3.10 -5.39
CA VAL A 45 7.93 1.87 -5.81
C VAL A 45 7.37 2.08 -7.22
N GLY A 46 7.85 1.32 -8.19
CA GLY A 46 7.31 1.34 -9.55
C GLY A 46 6.01 0.54 -9.65
N ASP A 47 4.93 1.19 -10.06
CA ASP A 47 3.63 0.55 -10.28
C ASP A 47 3.47 0.20 -11.76
N PHE A 48 3.63 -1.08 -12.07
CA PHE A 48 3.59 -1.59 -13.44
C PHE A 48 2.23 -2.18 -13.79
N HIS A 49 1.76 -1.85 -14.98
CA HIS A 49 0.53 -2.38 -15.55
C HIS A 49 0.80 -2.96 -16.94
N TYR A 50 0.20 -4.10 -17.29
CA TYR A 50 0.19 -4.77 -18.60
C TYR A 50 1.55 -4.99 -19.27
N ASN A 51 2.34 -3.96 -19.49
CA ASN A 51 3.61 -3.96 -20.23
C ASN A 51 4.85 -3.86 -19.32
N GLY A 52 4.70 -4.06 -18.01
CA GLY A 52 5.80 -3.95 -17.04
C GLY A 52 7.02 -4.79 -17.39
N HIS A 53 6.82 -6.02 -17.91
CA HIS A 53 7.91 -6.89 -18.36
C HIS A 53 8.77 -6.24 -19.46
N LYS A 54 8.15 -5.58 -20.45
CA LYS A 54 8.85 -4.85 -21.51
C LYS A 54 9.57 -3.63 -20.94
N LEU A 55 8.87 -2.82 -20.13
CA LEU A 55 9.44 -1.60 -19.56
C LEU A 55 10.66 -1.90 -18.68
N LEU A 56 10.63 -2.96 -17.88
CA LEU A 56 11.77 -3.36 -17.06
C LEU A 56 12.92 -3.93 -17.89
N THR A 57 12.63 -4.64 -19.00
CA THR A 57 13.64 -5.18 -19.91
C THR A 57 14.29 -4.07 -20.74
N ASP A 58 13.48 -3.19 -21.34
CA ASP A 58 13.95 -2.18 -22.29
C ASP A 58 14.59 -0.98 -21.57
N TYR A 59 14.28 -0.77 -20.28
CA TYR A 59 14.78 0.35 -19.46
C TYR A 59 15.47 -0.16 -18.18
N PRO A 60 16.64 -0.78 -18.26
CA PRO A 60 17.33 -1.35 -17.09
C PRO A 60 17.72 -0.28 -16.05
N ALA A 61 17.97 0.95 -16.47
CA ALA A 61 18.20 2.06 -15.54
C ALA A 61 16.96 2.37 -14.67
N CYS A 62 15.74 2.23 -15.22
CA CYS A 62 14.51 2.33 -14.44
C CYS A 62 14.41 1.20 -13.41
N ALA A 63 14.70 -0.04 -13.82
CA ALA A 63 14.71 -1.18 -12.90
C ALA A 63 15.69 -0.97 -11.73
N ALA A 64 16.88 -0.48 -12.03
CA ALA A 64 17.92 -0.20 -11.03
C ALA A 64 17.53 0.94 -10.06
N ALA A 65 16.92 2.02 -10.56
CA ALA A 65 16.56 3.20 -9.79
C ALA A 65 15.37 3.00 -8.82
N LEU A 66 14.53 2.01 -9.07
CA LEU A 66 13.42 1.66 -8.20
C LEU A 66 13.88 0.77 -7.03
N SER A 67 13.24 0.94 -5.88
CA SER A 67 13.50 0.11 -4.69
C SER A 67 12.59 -1.12 -4.62
N LYS A 68 11.41 -1.04 -5.25
CA LYS A 68 10.40 -2.09 -5.23
C LYS A 68 9.55 -2.05 -6.51
N TYR A 69 9.16 -3.21 -7.02
CA TYR A 69 8.20 -3.29 -8.12
C TYR A 69 6.83 -3.73 -7.62
N ARG A 70 5.78 -3.03 -8.03
CA ARG A 70 4.41 -3.49 -7.80
C ARG A 70 3.90 -4.16 -9.07
N ILE A 71 3.53 -5.42 -8.92
CA ILE A 71 3.04 -6.28 -9.99
C ILE A 71 1.62 -6.75 -9.64
N ASN A 72 0.69 -6.65 -10.59
CA ASN A 72 -0.60 -7.29 -10.48
C ASN A 72 -0.61 -8.53 -11.38
N PRO A 73 -0.59 -9.74 -10.82
CA PRO A 73 -0.53 -10.95 -11.63
C PRO A 73 -1.69 -11.06 -12.63
N GLY A 74 -2.89 -10.60 -12.30
CA GLY A 74 -4.02 -10.59 -13.23
C GLY A 74 -3.89 -9.65 -14.44
N ASN A 75 -2.88 -8.77 -14.47
CA ASN A 75 -2.70 -7.76 -15.51
C ASN A 75 -1.40 -7.88 -16.31
N VAL A 76 -0.63 -8.96 -16.17
CA VAL A 76 0.66 -9.11 -16.87
C VAL A 76 0.56 -9.85 -18.21
N GLY A 77 -0.63 -10.25 -18.64
CA GLY A 77 -0.88 -10.95 -19.89
C GLY A 77 -2.05 -11.93 -19.77
N LYS A 78 -2.24 -12.76 -20.79
CA LYS A 78 -3.27 -13.82 -20.83
C LYS A 78 -2.64 -15.14 -21.26
N GLY A 79 -3.14 -16.26 -20.72
CA GLY A 79 -2.70 -17.61 -21.07
C GLY A 79 -1.19 -17.82 -20.82
N ALA A 80 -0.49 -18.53 -21.71
CA ALA A 80 0.95 -18.81 -21.58
C ALA A 80 1.81 -17.54 -21.43
N LYS A 81 1.47 -16.47 -22.14
CA LYS A 81 2.17 -15.17 -22.04
C LYS A 81 2.08 -14.53 -20.66
N HIS A 82 1.03 -14.85 -19.89
CA HIS A 82 0.89 -14.37 -18.50
C HIS A 82 2.04 -14.88 -17.64
N ASN A 83 2.30 -16.17 -17.68
CA ASN A 83 3.36 -16.81 -16.87
C ASN A 83 4.75 -16.31 -17.28
N ASP A 84 5.02 -16.16 -18.58
CA ASP A 84 6.30 -15.68 -19.11
C ASP A 84 6.57 -14.22 -18.72
N ASN A 85 5.56 -13.35 -18.84
CA ASN A 85 5.67 -11.94 -18.48
C ASN A 85 5.88 -11.75 -16.98
N PHE A 86 5.13 -12.49 -16.16
CA PHE A 86 5.33 -12.49 -14.71
C PHE A 86 6.73 -12.97 -14.34
N ALA A 87 7.17 -14.10 -14.92
CA ALA A 87 8.49 -14.66 -14.68
C ALA A 87 9.61 -13.69 -15.07
N THR A 88 9.47 -12.99 -16.20
CA THR A 88 10.44 -11.95 -16.62
C THR A 88 10.56 -10.84 -15.58
N MET A 89 9.44 -10.31 -15.08
CA MET A 89 9.47 -9.25 -14.07
C MET A 89 10.09 -9.71 -12.75
N ILE A 90 9.80 -10.95 -12.33
CA ILE A 90 10.37 -11.53 -11.10
C ILE A 90 11.88 -11.75 -11.23
N ARG A 91 12.36 -12.30 -12.37
CA ARG A 91 13.80 -12.48 -12.60
C ARG A 91 14.54 -11.14 -12.60
N ILE A 92 14.00 -10.12 -13.27
CA ILE A 92 14.60 -8.77 -13.23
C ILE A 92 14.65 -8.23 -11.81
N ALA A 93 13.63 -8.48 -10.99
CA ALA A 93 13.62 -8.08 -9.59
C ALA A 93 14.71 -8.81 -8.79
N ALA A 94 14.85 -10.14 -8.96
CA ALA A 94 15.86 -10.95 -8.32
C ALA A 94 17.27 -10.51 -8.72
N ASP A 95 17.53 -10.34 -10.03
CA ASP A 95 18.82 -9.92 -10.57
C ASP A 95 19.26 -8.53 -10.08
N ASN A 96 18.30 -7.63 -9.85
CA ASN A 96 18.55 -6.30 -9.31
C ASN A 96 18.46 -6.22 -7.76
N GLY A 97 18.22 -7.33 -7.06
CA GLY A 97 18.05 -7.37 -5.60
C GLY A 97 16.85 -6.55 -5.10
N LYS A 98 15.79 -6.40 -5.91
CA LYS A 98 14.64 -5.56 -5.58
C LYS A 98 13.51 -6.37 -4.94
N ALA A 99 12.80 -5.75 -4.00
CA ALA A 99 11.58 -6.32 -3.47
C ALA A 99 10.44 -6.25 -4.49
N VAL A 100 9.49 -7.18 -4.40
CA VAL A 100 8.28 -7.18 -5.22
C VAL A 100 7.05 -7.14 -4.33
N ARG A 101 6.12 -6.24 -4.64
CA ARG A 101 4.77 -6.30 -4.10
C ARG A 101 3.83 -6.92 -5.13
N ILE A 102 3.38 -8.13 -4.84
CA ILE A 102 2.35 -8.84 -5.60
C ILE A 102 1.00 -8.33 -5.13
N GLY A 103 0.33 -7.57 -5.99
CA GLY A 103 -0.93 -6.91 -5.66
C GLY A 103 -2.09 -7.50 -6.42
N VAL A 104 -2.84 -8.41 -5.79
CA VAL A 104 -4.05 -9.00 -6.37
C VAL A 104 -5.24 -8.06 -6.18
N ASN A 105 -6.05 -7.93 -7.22
CA ASN A 105 -7.27 -7.12 -7.21
C ASN A 105 -8.46 -7.98 -7.63
N GLY A 106 -9.54 -7.95 -6.87
CA GLY A 106 -10.76 -8.69 -7.18
C GLY A 106 -11.32 -8.46 -8.59
N GLY A 107 -11.18 -7.24 -9.11
CA GLY A 107 -11.61 -6.91 -10.49
C GLY A 107 -10.69 -7.42 -11.61
N SER A 108 -9.53 -7.97 -11.29
CA SER A 108 -8.55 -8.53 -12.25
C SER A 108 -8.06 -9.91 -11.86
N LEU A 109 -8.90 -10.70 -11.20
CA LEU A 109 -8.61 -12.11 -10.90
C LEU A 109 -8.45 -12.94 -12.18
N ASP A 110 -7.62 -13.97 -12.07
CA ASP A 110 -7.54 -15.00 -13.09
C ASP A 110 -8.92 -15.69 -13.21
N LYS A 111 -9.49 -15.58 -14.40
CA LYS A 111 -10.83 -16.14 -14.69
C LYS A 111 -10.85 -17.66 -14.64
N GLU A 112 -9.76 -18.30 -15.00
CA GLU A 112 -9.64 -19.75 -14.99
C GLU A 112 -9.64 -20.26 -13.55
N LEU A 113 -8.82 -19.69 -12.68
CA LEU A 113 -8.79 -20.00 -11.24
C LEU A 113 -10.17 -19.78 -10.60
N LEU A 114 -10.81 -18.66 -10.89
CA LEU A 114 -12.15 -18.39 -10.36
C LEU A 114 -13.19 -19.40 -10.86
N SER A 115 -13.17 -19.77 -12.14
CA SER A 115 -14.07 -20.77 -12.71
C SER A 115 -13.90 -22.13 -12.05
N GLN A 116 -12.67 -22.60 -11.92
CA GLN A 116 -12.36 -23.87 -11.25
C GLN A 116 -12.87 -23.90 -9.80
N LEU A 117 -12.71 -22.81 -9.05
CA LEU A 117 -13.20 -22.72 -7.68
C LEU A 117 -14.73 -22.67 -7.61
N MET A 118 -15.39 -22.00 -8.55
CA MET A 118 -16.85 -21.98 -8.63
C MET A 118 -17.42 -23.37 -8.96
N GLU A 119 -16.80 -24.11 -9.89
CA GLU A 119 -17.21 -25.48 -10.23
C GLU A 119 -17.03 -26.42 -9.03
N ALA A 120 -15.85 -26.38 -8.37
CA ALA A 120 -15.62 -27.15 -7.16
C ALA A 120 -16.63 -26.84 -6.06
N ASN A 121 -16.99 -25.55 -5.90
CA ASN A 121 -17.99 -25.13 -4.93
C ASN A 121 -19.40 -25.68 -5.27
N ARG A 122 -19.78 -25.69 -6.55
CA ARG A 122 -21.08 -26.28 -6.98
C ARG A 122 -21.18 -27.77 -6.71
N ALA A 123 -20.06 -28.49 -6.84
CA ALA A 123 -19.99 -29.92 -6.57
C ALA A 123 -19.89 -30.25 -5.06
N SER A 124 -19.72 -29.25 -4.19
CA SER A 124 -19.64 -29.44 -2.74
C SER A 124 -20.99 -29.78 -2.12
N ALA A 125 -20.98 -30.63 -1.08
CA ALA A 125 -22.19 -30.92 -0.29
C ALA A 125 -22.74 -29.69 0.45
N GLN A 126 -21.91 -28.66 0.68
CA GLN A 126 -22.29 -27.40 1.30
C GLN A 126 -21.74 -26.22 0.47
N PRO A 127 -22.41 -25.83 -0.62
CA PRO A 127 -21.96 -24.73 -1.44
C PRO A 127 -21.95 -23.40 -0.68
N ARG A 128 -20.85 -22.68 -0.79
CA ARG A 128 -20.67 -21.34 -0.21
C ARG A 128 -21.14 -20.26 -1.18
N THR A 129 -21.30 -19.05 -0.66
CA THR A 129 -21.71 -17.90 -1.48
C THR A 129 -20.64 -17.56 -2.54
N VAL A 130 -21.06 -16.98 -3.66
CA VAL A 130 -20.16 -16.47 -4.71
C VAL A 130 -19.10 -15.53 -4.13
N ARG A 131 -19.51 -14.63 -3.21
CA ARG A 131 -18.58 -13.73 -2.51
C ARG A 131 -17.48 -14.51 -1.78
N ALA A 132 -17.82 -15.52 -1.00
CA ALA A 132 -16.86 -16.32 -0.25
C ALA A 132 -15.85 -17.03 -1.19
N VAL A 133 -16.33 -17.59 -2.28
CA VAL A 133 -15.46 -18.24 -3.29
C VAL A 133 -14.55 -17.23 -3.98
N THR A 134 -15.05 -16.03 -4.24
CA THR A 134 -14.23 -14.94 -4.83
C THR A 134 -13.12 -14.50 -3.87
N LEU A 135 -13.41 -14.36 -2.58
CA LEU A 135 -12.38 -14.04 -1.58
C LEU A 135 -11.32 -15.14 -1.48
N ASP A 136 -11.71 -16.41 -1.52
CA ASP A 136 -10.77 -17.53 -1.58
C ASP A 136 -9.90 -17.48 -2.84
N ALA A 137 -10.47 -17.11 -3.97
CA ALA A 137 -9.73 -16.95 -5.22
C ALA A 137 -8.66 -15.84 -5.11
N ILE A 138 -8.97 -14.73 -4.44
CA ILE A 138 -8.01 -13.64 -4.15
C ILE A 138 -6.86 -14.17 -3.31
N VAL A 139 -7.16 -14.88 -2.22
CA VAL A 139 -6.15 -15.45 -1.31
C VAL A 139 -5.26 -16.45 -2.05
N LYS A 140 -5.85 -17.40 -2.77
CA LYS A 140 -5.11 -18.41 -3.54
C LYS A 140 -4.24 -17.78 -4.62
N SER A 141 -4.76 -16.82 -5.37
CA SER A 141 -4.01 -16.11 -6.41
C SER A 141 -2.78 -15.40 -5.83
N ALA A 142 -2.92 -14.71 -4.70
CA ALA A 142 -1.82 -14.03 -4.04
C ALA A 142 -0.75 -15.02 -3.56
N HIS A 143 -1.16 -16.07 -2.85
CA HIS A 143 -0.26 -17.08 -2.31
C HIS A 143 0.48 -17.87 -3.40
N GLN A 144 -0.23 -18.35 -4.42
CA GLN A 144 0.38 -19.08 -5.54
C GLN A 144 1.36 -18.20 -6.33
N SER A 145 1.03 -16.92 -6.52
CA SER A 145 1.95 -15.98 -7.17
C SER A 145 3.22 -15.74 -6.35
N ALA A 146 3.12 -15.73 -5.02
CA ALA A 146 4.28 -15.63 -4.14
C ALA A 146 5.17 -16.88 -4.22
N LEU A 147 4.57 -18.07 -4.13
CA LEU A 147 5.30 -19.34 -4.30
C LEU A 147 6.00 -19.39 -5.65
N LYS A 148 5.30 -18.98 -6.72
CA LYS A 148 5.90 -18.92 -8.06
C LYS A 148 7.07 -17.94 -8.15
N ALA A 149 6.99 -16.80 -7.46
CA ALA A 149 8.10 -15.85 -7.39
C ALA A 149 9.33 -16.45 -6.69
N VAL A 150 9.13 -17.22 -5.62
CA VAL A 150 10.23 -17.96 -4.94
C VAL A 150 10.86 -19.00 -5.87
N GLU A 151 10.04 -19.80 -6.58
CA GLU A 151 10.54 -20.76 -7.57
C GLU A 151 11.38 -20.10 -8.68
N LEU A 152 11.07 -18.85 -9.02
CA LEU A 152 11.79 -18.06 -10.02
C LEU A 152 13.06 -17.37 -9.48
N GLY A 153 13.40 -17.61 -8.21
CA GLY A 153 14.63 -17.14 -7.57
C GLY A 153 14.50 -15.84 -6.77
N LEU A 154 13.29 -15.33 -6.56
CA LEU A 154 13.12 -14.16 -5.68
C LEU A 154 13.08 -14.62 -4.21
N PRO A 155 13.96 -14.12 -3.32
CA PRO A 155 13.93 -14.47 -1.90
C PRO A 155 12.58 -14.15 -1.25
N ALA A 156 12.10 -15.02 -0.35
CA ALA A 156 10.79 -14.87 0.29
C ALA A 156 10.67 -13.56 1.11
N ASP A 157 11.75 -13.09 1.72
CA ASP A 157 11.84 -11.84 2.47
C ASP A 157 11.79 -10.59 1.58
N ARG A 158 11.84 -10.76 0.25
CA ARG A 158 11.67 -9.70 -0.75
C ARG A 158 10.26 -9.65 -1.34
N ILE A 159 9.34 -10.47 -0.84
CA ILE A 159 7.96 -10.53 -1.33
C ILE A 159 7.02 -9.86 -0.33
N VAL A 160 6.19 -8.96 -0.83
CA VAL A 160 5.09 -8.33 -0.09
C VAL A 160 3.79 -8.67 -0.80
N LEU A 161 2.79 -9.17 -0.10
CA LEU A 161 1.47 -9.43 -0.66
C LEU A 161 0.50 -8.29 -0.34
N SER A 162 -0.37 -8.00 -1.27
CA SER A 162 -1.51 -7.11 -1.03
C SER A 162 -2.74 -7.60 -1.78
N THR A 163 -3.85 -7.64 -1.09
CA THR A 163 -5.17 -7.97 -1.62
C THR A 163 -6.03 -6.72 -1.60
N LYS A 164 -6.61 -6.37 -2.75
CA LYS A 164 -7.41 -5.17 -2.88
C LYS A 164 -8.89 -5.52 -2.98
N VAL A 165 -9.61 -5.14 -1.94
CA VAL A 165 -11.06 -5.22 -1.82
C VAL A 165 -11.60 -3.90 -1.30
N SER A 166 -12.88 -3.62 -1.52
CA SER A 166 -13.53 -2.34 -1.19
C SER A 166 -14.37 -2.40 0.09
N ASP A 167 -14.61 -3.62 0.59
CA ASP A 167 -15.39 -3.86 1.82
C ASP A 167 -14.45 -4.14 3.00
N VAL A 168 -14.77 -3.56 4.15
CA VAL A 168 -13.99 -3.68 5.39
C VAL A 168 -13.88 -5.13 5.84
N GLN A 169 -15.01 -5.85 5.88
CA GLN A 169 -15.07 -7.23 6.36
C GLN A 169 -14.34 -8.19 5.40
N ASP A 170 -14.44 -7.92 4.10
CA ASP A 170 -13.70 -8.69 3.10
C ASP A 170 -12.19 -8.51 3.25
N LEU A 171 -11.72 -7.27 3.49
CA LEU A 171 -10.29 -7.04 3.70
C LEU A 171 -9.78 -7.77 4.93
N VAL A 172 -10.52 -7.69 6.04
CA VAL A 172 -10.19 -8.39 7.28
C VAL A 172 -10.14 -9.90 7.05
N SER A 173 -11.15 -10.46 6.41
CA SER A 173 -11.23 -11.91 6.11
C SER A 173 -10.07 -12.39 5.25
N VAL A 174 -9.79 -11.70 4.14
CA VAL A 174 -8.73 -12.08 3.19
C VAL A 174 -7.35 -11.96 3.83
N CYS A 175 -7.07 -10.89 4.58
CA CYS A 175 -5.77 -10.69 5.22
C CYS A 175 -5.53 -11.70 6.35
N ARG A 176 -6.54 -12.04 7.15
CA ARG A 176 -6.46 -13.13 8.15
C ARG A 176 -6.14 -14.47 7.46
N SER A 177 -6.83 -14.78 6.37
CA SER A 177 -6.59 -16.00 5.61
C SER A 177 -5.17 -16.06 5.04
N LEU A 178 -4.66 -14.96 4.49
CA LEU A 178 -3.28 -14.88 3.97
C LEU A 178 -2.24 -15.02 5.08
N SER A 179 -2.44 -14.34 6.21
CA SER A 179 -1.54 -14.40 7.36
C SER A 179 -1.45 -15.81 7.94
N ALA A 180 -2.56 -16.58 7.93
CA ALA A 180 -2.59 -17.95 8.41
C ALA A 180 -1.92 -18.97 7.45
N LEU A 181 -1.77 -18.63 6.15
CA LEU A 181 -1.18 -19.56 5.17
C LEU A 181 0.35 -19.59 5.23
N ALA A 182 1.00 -18.46 5.43
CA ALA A 182 2.46 -18.34 5.45
C ALA A 182 2.89 -16.96 5.96
N PRO A 183 4.14 -16.80 6.45
CA PRO A 183 4.66 -15.55 7.01
C PRO A 183 5.08 -14.54 5.93
N TRP A 184 4.20 -14.26 4.97
CA TRP A 184 4.43 -13.24 3.97
C TRP A 184 4.27 -11.85 4.58
N ALA A 185 5.13 -10.91 4.20
CA ALA A 185 4.90 -9.51 4.49
C ALA A 185 3.63 -9.01 3.80
N LEU A 186 2.74 -8.35 4.55
CA LEU A 186 1.45 -7.90 4.05
C LEU A 186 1.38 -6.36 3.95
N HIS A 187 0.94 -5.89 2.79
CA HIS A 187 0.60 -4.50 2.57
C HIS A 187 -0.90 -4.30 2.65
N LEU A 188 -1.36 -3.66 3.70
CA LEU A 188 -2.77 -3.42 3.97
C LEU A 188 -3.28 -2.13 3.32
N GLY A 189 -4.49 -2.14 2.85
CA GLY A 189 -5.17 -0.96 2.34
C GLY A 189 -6.50 -1.29 1.68
N LEU A 190 -7.53 -0.59 2.09
CA LEU A 190 -8.83 -0.67 1.43
C LEU A 190 -8.76 0.01 0.06
N THR A 191 -9.45 -0.52 -0.93
CA THR A 191 -9.58 0.11 -2.25
C THR A 191 -10.94 0.79 -2.35
N GLU A 192 -10.98 1.97 -3.00
CA GLU A 192 -12.25 2.68 -3.23
C GLU A 192 -13.02 2.99 -1.92
N ALA A 193 -12.28 3.30 -0.85
CA ALA A 193 -12.88 3.55 0.46
C ALA A 193 -13.82 4.77 0.48
N GLY A 194 -13.71 5.66 -0.51
CA GLY A 194 -14.49 6.89 -0.64
C GLY A 194 -13.69 8.15 -0.31
N GLY A 195 -14.35 9.30 -0.35
CA GLY A 195 -13.75 10.57 -0.02
C GLY A 195 -14.08 11.05 1.39
N GLY A 196 -13.32 12.02 1.89
CA GLY A 196 -13.56 12.68 3.16
C GLY A 196 -13.70 11.70 4.33
N THR A 197 -14.63 11.99 5.24
CA THR A 197 -14.88 11.19 6.45
C THR A 197 -15.15 9.71 6.16
N LYS A 198 -15.88 9.39 5.09
CA LYS A 198 -16.18 7.99 4.73
C LYS A 198 -14.88 7.21 4.46
N GLY A 199 -13.98 7.77 3.65
CA GLY A 199 -12.71 7.12 3.31
C GLY A 199 -11.81 6.94 4.53
N VAL A 200 -11.74 7.95 5.40
CA VAL A 200 -11.00 7.88 6.68
C VAL A 200 -11.56 6.77 7.56
N VAL A 201 -12.86 6.80 7.85
CA VAL A 201 -13.51 5.84 8.75
C VAL A 201 -13.39 4.40 8.22
N ALA A 202 -13.69 4.16 6.95
CA ALA A 202 -13.61 2.82 6.36
C ALA A 202 -12.17 2.28 6.36
N SER A 203 -11.18 3.10 5.98
CA SER A 203 -9.78 2.70 6.00
C SER A 203 -9.31 2.43 7.43
N SER A 204 -9.62 3.32 8.38
CA SER A 204 -9.22 3.16 9.78
C SER A 204 -9.86 1.91 10.41
N ALA A 205 -11.13 1.67 10.16
CA ALA A 205 -11.84 0.49 10.70
C ALA A 205 -11.19 -0.82 10.22
N ALA A 206 -10.92 -0.93 8.92
CA ALA A 206 -10.31 -2.15 8.36
C ALA A 206 -8.89 -2.36 8.88
N LEU A 207 -8.07 -1.31 8.89
CA LEU A 207 -6.67 -1.39 9.30
C LEU A 207 -6.53 -1.62 10.81
N SER A 208 -7.35 -0.97 11.64
CA SER A 208 -7.27 -1.14 13.10
C SER A 208 -7.53 -2.58 13.54
N VAL A 209 -8.50 -3.26 12.94
CA VAL A 209 -8.78 -4.67 13.25
C VAL A 209 -7.56 -5.53 12.97
N LEU A 210 -6.98 -5.42 11.77
CA LEU A 210 -5.85 -6.24 11.36
C LEU A 210 -4.58 -5.92 12.16
N LEU A 211 -4.27 -4.64 12.33
CA LEU A 211 -3.09 -4.20 13.07
C LEU A 211 -3.15 -4.59 14.56
N SER A 212 -4.34 -4.58 15.18
CA SER A 212 -4.51 -5.04 16.57
C SER A 212 -4.28 -6.56 16.72
N GLU A 213 -4.38 -7.31 15.64
CA GLU A 213 -4.07 -8.74 15.56
C GLU A 213 -2.61 -9.03 15.18
N GLY A 214 -1.77 -7.99 15.02
CA GLY A 214 -0.39 -8.11 14.56
C GLY A 214 -0.27 -8.44 13.07
N ILE A 215 -1.33 -8.21 12.28
CA ILE A 215 -1.37 -8.47 10.84
C ILE A 215 -1.10 -7.18 10.08
N GLY A 216 -0.02 -7.14 9.29
CA GLY A 216 0.32 -6.04 8.40
C GLY A 216 1.68 -5.41 8.70
N ASP A 217 2.49 -5.24 7.64
CA ASP A 217 3.86 -4.73 7.70
C ASP A 217 3.96 -3.32 7.09
N THR A 218 3.12 -3.04 6.12
CA THR A 218 2.99 -1.71 5.52
C THR A 218 1.52 -1.38 5.31
N ILE A 219 1.16 -0.11 5.41
CA ILE A 219 -0.22 0.35 5.24
C ILE A 219 -0.33 1.43 4.16
N ARG A 220 -1.53 1.56 3.61
CA ARG A 220 -1.93 2.69 2.79
C ARG A 220 -3.36 3.09 3.11
N ILE A 221 -3.55 4.34 3.46
CA ILE A 221 -4.86 4.98 3.49
C ILE A 221 -5.26 5.32 2.05
N SER A 222 -6.51 5.06 1.69
CA SER A 222 -7.08 5.37 0.38
C SER A 222 -8.24 6.33 0.53
N ILE A 223 -7.98 7.60 0.28
CA ILE A 223 -8.99 8.66 0.30
C ILE A 223 -9.08 9.25 -1.08
N THR A 224 -10.29 9.42 -1.60
CA THR A 224 -10.50 10.22 -2.81
C THR A 224 -10.33 11.69 -2.41
N PRO A 225 -9.28 12.38 -2.88
CA PRO A 225 -9.06 13.75 -2.49
C PRO A 225 -10.16 14.65 -3.04
N ALA A 226 -10.63 15.59 -2.23
CA ALA A 226 -11.49 16.65 -2.73
C ALA A 226 -10.69 17.54 -3.71
N PRO A 227 -11.36 18.22 -4.67
CA PRO A 227 -10.69 19.15 -5.57
C PRO A 227 -9.83 20.16 -4.80
N GLY A 228 -8.56 20.29 -5.18
CA GLY A 228 -7.60 21.18 -4.53
C GLY A 228 -7.00 20.70 -3.20
N LYS A 229 -7.39 19.53 -2.69
CA LYS A 229 -6.76 18.93 -1.50
C LYS A 229 -5.49 18.17 -1.86
N ALA A 230 -4.55 18.24 -0.96
CA ALA A 230 -3.23 17.61 -1.11
C ALA A 230 -3.29 16.10 -0.81
N ARG A 231 -2.42 15.34 -1.47
CA ARG A 231 -2.30 13.88 -1.27
C ARG A 231 -1.65 13.50 0.06
N GLU A 232 -0.99 14.44 0.71
CA GLU A 232 -0.34 14.30 2.00
C GLU A 232 -1.32 13.96 3.13
N GLU A 233 -2.62 14.27 2.94
CA GLU A 233 -3.68 13.91 3.88
C GLU A 233 -3.73 12.39 4.13
N GLU A 234 -3.51 11.56 3.09
CA GLU A 234 -3.42 10.09 3.25
C GLU A 234 -2.29 9.68 4.20
N VAL A 235 -1.16 10.40 4.19
CA VAL A 235 -0.01 10.14 5.08
C VAL A 235 -0.34 10.54 6.51
N TYR A 236 -0.92 11.72 6.71
CA TYR A 236 -1.27 12.20 8.04
C TYR A 236 -2.32 11.31 8.71
N VAL A 237 -3.35 10.89 7.98
CA VAL A 237 -4.35 9.95 8.51
C VAL A 237 -3.71 8.59 8.87
N ALA A 238 -2.75 8.10 8.07
CA ALA A 238 -2.03 6.87 8.38
C ALA A 238 -1.20 7.01 9.67
N GLN A 239 -0.52 8.16 9.85
CA GLN A 239 0.26 8.46 11.05
C GLN A 239 -0.64 8.56 12.28
N GLU A 240 -1.74 9.30 12.20
CA GLU A 240 -2.71 9.42 13.29
C GLU A 240 -3.32 8.07 13.68
N LEU A 241 -3.64 7.23 12.69
CA LEU A 241 -4.12 5.87 12.95
C LEU A 241 -3.11 5.06 13.77
N LEU A 242 -1.86 4.98 13.30
CA LEU A 242 -0.81 4.21 13.97
C LEU A 242 -0.48 4.76 15.36
N GLN A 243 -0.48 6.08 15.51
CA GLN A 243 -0.24 6.76 16.79
C GLN A 243 -1.38 6.53 17.77
N SER A 244 -2.64 6.65 17.32
CA SER A 244 -3.83 6.39 18.15
C SER A 244 -3.92 4.95 18.63
N MET A 245 -3.36 4.01 17.86
CA MET A 245 -3.24 2.60 18.24
C MET A 245 -2.02 2.29 19.13
N GLY A 246 -1.16 3.26 19.41
CA GLY A 246 0.06 3.06 20.19
C GLY A 246 1.15 2.24 19.45
N LEU A 247 1.02 2.05 18.14
CA LEU A 247 1.97 1.26 17.34
C LEU A 247 3.20 2.05 16.92
N ARG A 248 3.04 3.35 16.68
CA ARG A 248 4.10 4.26 16.23
C ARG A 248 3.88 5.65 16.83
N HIS A 249 4.95 6.42 16.95
CA HIS A 249 4.90 7.82 17.37
C HIS A 249 5.42 8.72 16.24
N PHE A 250 4.64 9.74 15.88
CA PHE A 250 4.97 10.64 14.76
C PHE A 250 5.05 12.10 15.18
N SER A 251 4.27 12.50 16.19
CA SER A 251 4.21 13.87 16.70
C SER A 251 3.83 13.86 18.17
N PRO A 252 4.12 14.93 18.94
CA PRO A 252 3.57 15.09 20.27
C PRO A 252 2.04 15.05 20.25
N LEU A 253 1.45 14.42 21.27
CA LEU A 253 0.00 14.30 21.40
C LEU A 253 -0.60 15.59 21.97
N VAL A 254 -1.54 16.19 21.25
CA VAL A 254 -2.35 17.31 21.74
C VAL A 254 -3.71 16.77 22.17
N VAL A 255 -4.00 16.85 23.46
CA VAL A 255 -5.29 16.48 24.02
C VAL A 255 -6.03 17.75 24.41
N SER A 256 -7.25 17.92 23.92
CA SER A 256 -8.11 19.04 24.26
C SER A 256 -9.53 18.59 24.59
N CYS A 257 -10.16 19.32 25.51
CA CYS A 257 -11.57 19.11 25.80
C CYS A 257 -12.42 19.56 24.58
N PRO A 258 -13.45 18.78 24.18
CA PRO A 258 -14.32 19.18 23.05
C PRO A 258 -15.20 20.39 23.35
N GLY A 259 -15.25 20.82 24.59
CA GLY A 259 -16.20 21.81 25.11
C GLY A 259 -17.57 21.18 25.44
N CYS A 260 -18.20 21.65 26.48
CA CYS A 260 -19.55 21.25 26.84
C CYS A 260 -20.44 22.49 26.91
N GLY A 261 -21.77 22.32 27.10
CA GLY A 261 -22.74 23.44 27.17
C GLY A 261 -22.48 24.44 28.30
N ARG A 262 -21.52 24.16 29.18
CA ARG A 262 -21.07 25.08 30.26
C ARG A 262 -19.86 25.92 29.89
N THR A 263 -19.32 25.72 28.70
CA THR A 263 -18.11 26.42 28.23
C THR A 263 -18.52 27.74 27.60
N SER A 264 -18.07 28.87 28.16
CA SER A 264 -18.36 30.22 27.68
C SER A 264 -17.30 30.82 26.74
N SER A 265 -16.21 30.08 26.47
CA SER A 265 -15.07 30.54 25.65
C SER A 265 -14.63 29.48 24.66
N ASP A 266 -14.22 29.90 23.47
CA ASP A 266 -13.62 29.08 22.43
C ASP A 266 -12.06 29.09 22.45
N LEU A 267 -11.49 29.71 23.48
CA LEU A 267 -10.03 29.90 23.63
C LEU A 267 -9.28 28.55 23.58
N PHE A 268 -9.80 27.52 24.26
CA PHE A 268 -9.16 26.22 24.31
C PHE A 268 -9.18 25.49 22.94
N GLN A 269 -10.23 25.70 22.15
CA GLN A 269 -10.31 25.17 20.77
C GLN A 269 -9.29 25.86 19.86
N LYS A 270 -9.19 27.20 19.95
CA LYS A 270 -8.21 28.01 19.22
C LYS A 270 -6.79 27.63 19.62
N LEU A 271 -6.53 27.49 20.93
CA LEU A 271 -5.23 27.09 21.45
C LEU A 271 -4.84 25.69 20.99
N ALA A 272 -5.76 24.72 21.04
CA ALA A 272 -5.50 23.38 20.54
C ALA A 272 -5.16 23.37 19.05
N ALA A 273 -5.91 24.09 18.23
CA ALA A 273 -5.65 24.21 16.80
C ALA A 273 -4.29 24.86 16.51
N GLN A 274 -3.95 25.95 17.19
CA GLN A 274 -2.66 26.63 17.07
C GLN A 274 -1.51 25.73 17.53
N THR A 275 -1.70 25.00 18.61
CA THR A 275 -0.68 24.06 19.13
C THR A 275 -0.45 22.92 18.12
N GLN A 276 -1.51 22.34 17.57
CA GLN A 276 -1.39 21.30 16.55
C GLN A 276 -0.65 21.79 15.30
N GLU A 277 -0.95 23.01 14.84
CA GLU A 277 -0.26 23.61 13.67
C GLU A 277 1.21 23.85 13.97
N PHE A 278 1.54 24.46 15.11
CA PHE A 278 2.92 24.67 15.56
C PHE A 278 3.71 23.36 15.65
N LEU A 279 3.10 22.30 16.22
CA LEU A 279 3.73 20.99 16.31
C LEU A 279 3.92 20.36 14.93
N ARG A 280 2.97 20.50 14.02
CA ARG A 280 3.09 20.01 12.65
C ARG A 280 4.27 20.65 11.91
N GLU A 281 4.45 21.95 12.06
CA GLU A 281 5.56 22.67 11.45
C GLU A 281 6.93 22.27 12.04
N ARG A 282 7.01 22.03 13.35
CA ARG A 282 8.26 21.73 14.07
C ARG A 282 8.64 20.25 14.07
N THR A 283 7.69 19.37 13.98
CA THR A 283 7.93 17.90 14.04
C THR A 283 9.01 17.42 13.05
N PRO A 284 9.08 17.89 11.77
CA PRO A 284 10.14 17.46 10.85
C PRO A 284 11.56 17.86 11.31
N GLU A 285 11.70 19.00 12.00
CA GLU A 285 12.97 19.44 12.57
C GLU A 285 13.34 18.59 13.78
N TRP A 286 12.41 18.38 14.71
CA TRP A 286 12.62 17.61 15.92
C TRP A 286 12.93 16.14 15.64
N ARG A 287 12.34 15.54 14.63
CA ARG A 287 12.70 14.18 14.18
C ARG A 287 14.16 14.08 13.75
N ARG A 288 14.69 15.10 13.09
CA ARG A 288 16.11 15.12 12.68
C ARG A 288 17.07 15.29 13.87
N THR A 289 16.65 15.93 14.93
CA THR A 289 17.44 16.20 16.13
C THR A 289 17.25 15.17 17.23
N CYS A 290 16.57 14.07 16.98
CA CYS A 290 16.27 13.00 17.96
C CYS A 290 15.47 13.45 19.20
N LEU A 291 14.76 14.56 19.13
CA LEU A 291 13.98 15.07 20.27
C LEU A 291 12.61 14.38 20.46
N LEU A 292 12.28 13.38 19.63
CA LEU A 292 11.00 12.66 19.69
C LEU A 292 11.14 11.18 20.07
N TYR A 293 12.28 10.78 20.65
CA TYR A 293 12.45 9.45 21.23
C TYR A 293 12.26 9.51 22.75
N THR A 294 11.03 9.39 23.18
CA THR A 294 10.68 8.98 24.55
C THR A 294 9.42 8.16 24.49
#